data_5d1398c2b6d98c96e633513d469196f3
#
_entry.id   5d1398c2b6d98c96e633513d469196f3
#
_cell.length_a   1.000
_cell.length_b   1.000
_cell.length_c   1.000
_cell.angle_alpha   90.00
_cell.angle_beta   90.00
_cell.angle_gamma   90.00
#
_symmetry.space_group_name_H-M   'P 1'
#
loop_
_entity.id
_entity.type
_entity.pdbx_description
1 polymer ?
#
loop_
_entity_poly.entity_id
_entity_poly.type
_entity_poly.pdbx_seq_one_letter_code
_entity_poly.pdbx_strand_id
1 'polypeptide(L)'
;MQKMKYKVLAADDEYWSRENLRSLISWEDYAIKFLDPACDGEEVLERIKEEKPDIILTDINMPFLDGLELLKKLQTEYPQIITIAVSGYDDFEKVKGVFVSGGLDYLLKPVGKEELVRILTKALGILEERETLRRNTETNRQKEHKLSSFMEDSEYSALLSGKLYGQFQAQPHVSSTGEFSGMAALMVIL
;
A
#
# COMPACT_ATOMS: atom_id res chain seq x y z
N MET A 1 -22.99 -15.13 -0.99
CA MET A 1 -22.42 -14.21 0.02
C MET A 1 -21.22 -13.52 -0.62
N GLN A 2 -21.25 -12.20 -0.68
CA GLN A 2 -20.11 -11.42 -1.19
C GLN A 2 -18.94 -11.58 -0.21
N LYS A 3 -17.73 -11.88 -0.72
CA LYS A 3 -16.55 -12.05 0.12
C LYS A 3 -16.13 -10.67 0.64
N MET A 4 -16.10 -10.49 1.96
CA MET A 4 -15.55 -9.28 2.57
C MET A 4 -14.10 -9.09 2.12
N LYS A 5 -13.82 -7.96 1.52
CA LYS A 5 -12.52 -7.66 0.90
C LYS A 5 -11.67 -6.77 1.79
N TYR A 6 -12.31 -5.82 2.47
CA TYR A 6 -11.65 -4.83 3.31
C TYR A 6 -12.16 -4.86 4.74
N LYS A 7 -11.40 -4.30 5.66
CA LYS A 7 -11.73 -4.23 7.08
C LYS A 7 -11.69 -2.78 7.55
N VAL A 8 -12.70 -2.38 8.29
CA VAL A 8 -12.80 -1.07 8.93
C VAL A 8 -12.80 -1.24 10.43
N LEU A 9 -11.95 -0.47 11.12
CA LEU A 9 -11.92 -0.33 12.57
C LEU A 9 -12.36 1.08 12.92
N ALA A 10 -13.38 1.22 13.78
CA ALA A 10 -13.78 2.50 14.36
C ALA A 10 -13.19 2.67 15.76
N ALA A 11 -12.81 3.89 16.11
CA ALA A 11 -12.34 4.25 17.45
C ALA A 11 -13.03 5.52 17.93
N ASP A 12 -13.64 5.46 19.11
CA ASP A 12 -14.36 6.57 19.73
C ASP A 12 -14.58 6.20 21.22
N ASP A 13 -14.38 7.07 22.16
CA ASP A 13 -14.60 6.77 23.57
C ASP A 13 -16.09 6.68 23.93
N GLU A 14 -16.96 7.31 23.13
CA GLU A 14 -18.39 7.27 23.32
C GLU A 14 -19.01 6.00 22.72
N TYR A 15 -19.61 5.16 23.55
CA TYR A 15 -20.29 3.94 23.11
C TYR A 15 -21.32 4.17 22.00
N TRP A 16 -22.16 5.22 22.14
CA TRP A 16 -23.22 5.49 21.17
C TRP A 16 -22.69 6.00 19.82
N SER A 17 -21.57 6.70 19.81
CA SER A 17 -20.89 7.11 18.58
C SER A 17 -20.41 5.88 17.80
N ARG A 18 -19.81 4.90 18.49
CA ARG A 18 -19.37 3.63 17.87
C ARG A 18 -20.52 2.82 17.29
N GLU A 19 -21.63 2.69 18.05
CA GLU A 19 -22.82 1.95 17.58
C GLU A 19 -23.53 2.69 16.44
N ASN A 20 -23.54 4.01 16.44
CA ASN A 20 -24.05 4.79 15.32
C ASN A 20 -23.27 4.52 14.05
N LEU A 21 -21.94 4.58 14.07
CA LEU A 21 -21.08 4.26 12.93
C LEU A 21 -21.32 2.82 12.44
N ARG A 22 -21.44 1.86 13.36
CA ARG A 22 -21.69 0.45 13.03
C ARG A 22 -23.01 0.26 12.27
N SER A 23 -24.06 0.95 12.70
CA SER A 23 -25.43 0.76 12.19
C SER A 23 -25.83 1.71 11.05
N LEU A 24 -25.00 2.71 10.75
CA LEU A 24 -25.35 3.80 9.81
C LEU A 24 -25.53 3.32 8.38
N ILE A 25 -24.80 2.29 7.98
CA ILE A 25 -24.84 1.66 6.66
C ILE A 25 -24.75 0.13 6.77
N SER A 26 -25.13 -0.57 5.69
CA SER A 26 -24.81 -2.00 5.52
C SER A 26 -23.38 -2.10 4.99
N TRP A 27 -22.41 -2.36 5.84
CA TRP A 27 -20.99 -2.43 5.48
C TRP A 27 -20.70 -3.53 4.46
N GLU A 28 -21.48 -4.61 4.50
CA GLU A 28 -21.42 -5.73 3.57
C GLU A 28 -21.68 -5.31 2.12
N ASP A 29 -22.53 -4.30 1.89
CA ASP A 29 -22.85 -3.80 0.54
C ASP A 29 -21.60 -3.19 -0.14
N TYR A 30 -20.63 -2.79 0.67
CA TYR A 30 -19.34 -2.25 0.22
C TYR A 30 -18.18 -3.28 0.30
N ALA A 31 -18.52 -4.56 0.52
CA ALA A 31 -17.54 -5.63 0.74
C ALA A 31 -16.58 -5.35 1.93
N ILE A 32 -17.05 -4.64 2.93
CA ILE A 32 -16.32 -4.25 4.14
C ILE A 32 -16.78 -5.10 5.34
N LYS A 33 -15.81 -5.63 6.09
CA LYS A 33 -16.03 -6.15 7.43
C LYS A 33 -15.81 -5.04 8.44
N PHE A 34 -16.87 -4.62 9.12
CA PHE A 34 -16.75 -3.73 10.28
C PHE A 34 -16.26 -4.53 11.48
N LEU A 35 -15.10 -4.17 12.00
CA LEU A 35 -14.47 -4.81 13.16
C LEU A 35 -15.13 -4.32 14.45
N ASP A 36 -14.89 -5.00 15.56
CA ASP A 36 -15.32 -4.49 16.86
C ASP A 36 -14.61 -3.17 17.14
N PRO A 37 -15.33 -2.10 17.51
CA PRO A 37 -14.74 -0.79 17.70
C PRO A 37 -13.80 -0.74 18.91
N ALA A 38 -12.79 0.12 18.84
CA ALA A 38 -11.91 0.47 19.95
C ALA A 38 -12.47 1.65 20.75
N CYS A 39 -12.10 1.77 22.02
CA CYS A 39 -12.51 2.88 22.89
C CYS A 39 -11.46 3.99 23.04
N ASP A 40 -10.23 3.74 22.57
CA ASP A 40 -9.14 4.73 22.60
C ASP A 40 -8.06 4.39 21.56
N GLY A 41 -7.07 5.29 21.42
CA GLY A 41 -6.00 5.12 20.43
C GLY A 41 -4.99 4.03 20.78
N GLU A 42 -4.83 3.66 22.05
CA GLU A 42 -3.93 2.57 22.46
C GLU A 42 -4.53 1.22 22.06
N GLU A 43 -5.83 1.03 22.29
CA GLU A 43 -6.54 -0.17 21.84
C GLU A 43 -6.49 -0.31 20.30
N VAL A 44 -6.58 0.81 19.55
CA VAL A 44 -6.39 0.79 18.09
C VAL A 44 -5.03 0.22 17.70
N LEU A 45 -3.95 0.68 18.34
CA LEU A 45 -2.58 0.21 18.05
C LEU A 45 -2.38 -1.28 18.36
N GLU A 46 -3.04 -1.80 19.39
CA GLU A 46 -3.02 -3.23 19.70
C GLU A 46 -3.76 -4.03 18.62
N ARG A 47 -4.97 -3.61 18.26
CA ARG A 47 -5.82 -4.30 17.28
C ARG A 47 -5.25 -4.30 15.87
N ILE A 48 -4.53 -3.26 15.47
CA ILE A 48 -3.87 -3.23 14.16
C ILE A 48 -2.95 -4.44 13.96
N LYS A 49 -2.24 -4.87 15.00
CA LYS A 49 -1.30 -6.01 14.92
C LYS A 49 -2.01 -7.32 14.64
N GLU A 50 -3.19 -7.52 15.23
CA GLU A 50 -3.96 -8.75 15.12
C GLU A 50 -4.91 -8.75 13.93
N GLU A 51 -5.71 -7.70 13.81
CA GLU A 51 -6.83 -7.66 12.88
C GLU A 51 -6.45 -7.08 11.50
N LYS A 52 -5.41 -6.24 11.44
CA LYS A 52 -4.92 -5.61 10.22
C LYS A 52 -6.03 -4.92 9.43
N PRO A 53 -6.61 -3.84 9.97
CA PRO A 53 -7.62 -3.06 9.27
C PRO A 53 -7.01 -2.34 8.05
N ASP A 54 -7.83 -2.12 7.03
CA ASP A 54 -7.47 -1.34 5.85
C ASP A 54 -7.83 0.14 6.02
N ILE A 55 -8.89 0.41 6.78
CA ILE A 55 -9.42 1.75 7.05
C ILE A 55 -9.62 1.91 8.56
N ILE A 56 -9.25 3.05 9.12
CA ILE A 56 -9.54 3.44 10.50
C ILE A 56 -10.39 4.72 10.48
N LEU A 57 -11.53 4.68 11.18
CA LEU A 57 -12.35 5.83 11.53
C LEU A 57 -12.05 6.18 12.99
N THR A 58 -11.42 7.31 13.27
CA THR A 58 -11.03 7.67 14.64
C THR A 58 -11.63 9.00 15.09
N ASP A 59 -12.23 9.02 16.26
CA ASP A 59 -12.50 10.30 16.91
C ASP A 59 -11.19 11.04 17.17
N ILE A 60 -11.25 12.37 17.16
CA ILE A 60 -10.12 13.24 17.48
C ILE A 60 -9.91 13.32 19.00
N ASN A 61 -11.00 13.39 19.75
CA ASN A 61 -10.98 13.62 21.19
C ASN A 61 -11.16 12.29 21.95
N MET A 62 -10.10 11.56 22.15
CA MET A 62 -10.11 10.32 22.93
C MET A 62 -9.15 10.42 24.12
N PRO A 63 -9.42 9.70 25.21
CA PRO A 63 -8.49 9.61 26.34
C PRO A 63 -7.21 8.84 25.97
N PHE A 64 -6.15 9.00 26.77
CA PHE A 64 -4.85 8.35 26.68
C PHE A 64 -4.09 8.76 25.41
N LEU A 65 -4.43 8.21 24.27
CA LEU A 65 -3.87 8.56 22.96
C LEU A 65 -4.96 9.21 22.11
N ASP A 66 -4.87 10.52 21.88
CA ASP A 66 -5.84 11.24 21.07
C ASP A 66 -5.75 10.91 19.58
N GLY A 67 -6.82 11.21 18.83
CA GLY A 67 -6.91 10.85 17.43
C GLY A 67 -5.85 11.51 16.54
N LEU A 68 -5.39 12.73 16.85
CA LEU A 68 -4.33 13.38 16.05
C LEU A 68 -2.96 12.75 16.30
N GLU A 69 -2.67 12.37 17.53
CA GLU A 69 -1.45 11.63 17.86
C GLU A 69 -1.49 10.23 17.24
N LEU A 70 -2.65 9.56 17.30
CA LEU A 70 -2.86 8.28 16.63
C LEU A 70 -2.63 8.41 15.12
N LEU A 71 -3.20 9.41 14.45
CA LEU A 71 -3.01 9.66 13.01
C LEU A 71 -1.53 9.82 12.65
N LYS A 72 -0.76 10.59 13.43
CA LYS A 72 0.69 10.76 13.21
C LYS A 72 1.45 9.44 13.31
N LYS A 73 1.14 8.63 14.31
CA LYS A 73 1.74 7.30 14.48
C LYS A 73 1.39 6.40 13.31
N LEU A 74 0.11 6.36 12.90
CA LEU A 74 -0.35 5.54 11.78
C LEU A 74 0.32 5.94 10.47
N GLN A 75 0.47 7.22 10.19
CA GLN A 75 1.17 7.71 9.00
C GLN A 75 2.61 7.22 8.94
N THR A 76 3.30 7.13 10.08
CA THR A 76 4.72 6.76 10.14
C THR A 76 4.90 5.24 10.15
N GLU A 77 4.13 4.53 10.95
CA GLU A 77 4.32 3.11 11.22
C GLU A 77 3.46 2.20 10.33
N TYR A 78 2.30 2.69 9.89
CA TYR A 78 1.31 1.94 9.11
C TYR A 78 0.76 2.73 7.91
N PRO A 79 1.62 3.25 7.00
CA PRO A 79 1.21 4.14 5.91
C PRO A 79 0.27 3.50 4.89
N GLN A 80 0.10 2.18 4.94
CA GLN A 80 -0.86 1.44 4.12
C GLN A 80 -2.30 1.60 4.60
N ILE A 81 -2.53 1.91 5.88
CA ILE A 81 -3.87 2.08 6.47
C ILE A 81 -4.40 3.45 6.07
N ILE A 82 -5.62 3.47 5.58
CA ILE A 82 -6.32 4.73 5.30
C ILE A 82 -6.99 5.21 6.58
N THR A 83 -6.73 6.44 6.96
CA THR A 83 -7.26 7.03 8.18
C THR A 83 -8.23 8.16 7.87
N ILE A 84 -9.37 8.17 8.56
CA ILE A 84 -10.44 9.15 8.44
C ILE A 84 -10.74 9.62 9.86
N ALA A 85 -10.65 10.93 10.10
CA ALA A 85 -11.01 11.50 11.39
C ALA A 85 -12.52 11.69 11.51
N VAL A 86 -13.04 11.51 12.71
CA VAL A 86 -14.41 11.87 13.09
C VAL A 86 -14.30 12.98 14.13
N SER A 87 -15.00 14.11 13.98
CA SER A 87 -14.81 15.27 14.86
C SER A 87 -16.11 16.00 15.14
N GLY A 88 -16.18 16.68 16.30
CA GLY A 88 -17.27 17.60 16.62
C GLY A 88 -17.11 18.96 15.91
N TYR A 89 -18.15 19.79 16.00
CA TYR A 89 -18.19 21.12 15.36
C TYR A 89 -17.11 22.10 15.89
N ASP A 90 -16.65 21.92 17.12
CA ASP A 90 -15.72 22.85 17.77
C ASP A 90 -14.25 22.56 17.44
N ASP A 91 -13.95 21.54 16.63
CA ASP A 91 -12.61 21.07 16.36
C ASP A 91 -11.99 21.62 15.06
N PHE A 92 -12.46 22.76 14.54
CA PHE A 92 -12.02 23.30 13.24
C PHE A 92 -10.49 23.43 13.09
N GLU A 93 -9.79 23.85 14.14
CA GLU A 93 -8.31 23.93 14.11
C GLU A 93 -7.67 22.54 14.10
N LYS A 94 -8.32 21.54 14.71
CA LYS A 94 -7.84 20.15 14.69
C LYS A 94 -8.02 19.48 13.32
N VAL A 95 -9.08 19.85 12.58
CA VAL A 95 -9.32 19.37 11.22
C VAL A 95 -8.15 19.69 10.29
N LYS A 96 -7.53 20.87 10.42
CA LYS A 96 -6.28 21.16 9.68
C LYS A 96 -5.16 20.19 10.06
N GLY A 97 -5.08 19.81 11.35
CA GLY A 97 -4.13 18.83 11.84
C GLY A 97 -4.31 17.45 11.21
N VAL A 98 -5.54 17.04 10.88
CA VAL A 98 -5.84 15.75 10.24
C VAL A 98 -5.10 15.60 8.90
N PHE A 99 -5.19 16.59 8.02
CA PHE A 99 -4.53 16.56 6.72
C PHE A 99 -3.01 16.61 6.85
N VAL A 100 -2.49 17.40 7.78
CA VAL A 100 -1.04 17.45 8.07
C VAL A 100 -0.54 16.13 8.64
N SER A 101 -1.39 15.43 9.39
CA SER A 101 -1.08 14.13 10.00
C SER A 101 -1.39 12.94 9.10
N GLY A 102 -1.65 13.16 7.79
CA GLY A 102 -1.84 12.09 6.80
C GLY A 102 -3.23 11.46 6.77
N GLY A 103 -4.23 12.04 7.46
CA GLY A 103 -5.62 11.62 7.32
C GLY A 103 -6.14 11.86 5.90
N LEU A 104 -6.92 10.92 5.38
CA LEU A 104 -7.52 11.03 4.05
C LEU A 104 -8.57 12.12 3.97
N ASP A 105 -9.43 12.17 4.97
CA ASP A 105 -10.59 13.06 5.05
C ASP A 105 -11.10 13.12 6.50
N TYR A 106 -12.16 13.87 6.73
CA TYR A 106 -12.80 13.94 8.04
C TYR A 106 -14.32 13.89 7.91
N LEU A 107 -14.98 13.45 8.98
CA LEU A 107 -16.43 13.41 9.15
C LEU A 107 -16.84 14.28 10.33
N LEU A 108 -17.89 15.08 10.18
CA LEU A 108 -18.45 15.85 11.28
C LEU A 108 -19.52 15.04 12.04
N LYS A 109 -19.48 15.08 13.37
CA LYS A 109 -20.54 14.55 14.23
C LYS A 109 -21.74 15.52 14.27
N PRO A 110 -22.99 15.04 14.16
CA PRO A 110 -23.37 13.64 13.94
C PRO A 110 -23.07 13.18 12.51
N VAL A 111 -22.45 12.00 12.38
CA VAL A 111 -22.03 11.48 11.07
C VAL A 111 -23.26 11.19 10.20
N GLY A 112 -23.31 11.81 9.03
CA GLY A 112 -24.34 11.59 8.02
C GLY A 112 -24.03 10.38 7.13
N LYS A 113 -25.06 9.62 6.74
CA LYS A 113 -24.93 8.43 5.88
C LYS A 113 -24.28 8.77 4.54
N GLU A 114 -24.76 9.82 3.87
CA GLU A 114 -24.28 10.22 2.55
C GLU A 114 -22.81 10.60 2.57
N GLU A 115 -22.39 11.30 3.63
CA GLU A 115 -21.02 11.75 3.79
C GLU A 115 -20.08 10.58 4.09
N LEU A 116 -20.49 9.68 4.99
CA LEU A 116 -19.74 8.45 5.25
C LEU A 116 -19.54 7.64 3.97
N VAL A 117 -20.61 7.42 3.19
CA VAL A 117 -20.53 6.69 1.92
C VAL A 117 -19.61 7.38 0.92
N ARG A 118 -19.67 8.70 0.80
CA ARG A 118 -18.78 9.47 -0.08
C ARG A 118 -17.31 9.25 0.26
N ILE A 119 -16.97 9.35 1.54
CA ILE A 119 -15.58 9.20 2.00
C ILE A 119 -15.12 7.74 1.90
N LEU A 120 -15.97 6.78 2.23
CA LEU A 120 -15.66 5.36 2.06
C LEU A 120 -15.42 5.01 0.59
N THR A 121 -16.23 5.54 -0.33
CA THR A 121 -16.02 5.32 -1.78
C THR A 121 -14.66 5.82 -2.23
N LYS A 122 -14.24 7.00 -1.76
CA LYS A 122 -12.89 7.55 -2.00
C LYS A 122 -11.80 6.63 -1.43
N ALA A 123 -11.97 6.15 -0.20
CA ALA A 123 -11.01 5.25 0.44
C ALA A 123 -10.89 3.91 -0.29
N LEU A 124 -12.01 3.31 -0.67
CA LEU A 124 -12.04 2.06 -1.43
C LEU A 124 -11.36 2.21 -2.79
N GLY A 125 -11.58 3.31 -3.49
CA GLY A 125 -10.90 3.60 -4.76
C GLY A 125 -9.36 3.61 -4.61
N ILE A 126 -8.84 4.22 -3.54
CA ILE A 126 -7.40 4.22 -3.24
C ILE A 126 -6.88 2.81 -2.95
N LEU A 127 -7.63 2.00 -2.19
CA LEU A 127 -7.23 0.62 -1.88
C LEU A 127 -7.21 -0.25 -3.14
N GLU A 128 -8.18 -0.11 -4.02
CA GLU A 128 -8.27 -0.84 -5.29
C GLU A 128 -7.13 -0.47 -6.24
N GLU A 129 -6.81 0.82 -6.34
CA GLU A 129 -5.67 1.29 -7.12
C GLU A 129 -4.35 0.71 -6.61
N ARG A 130 -4.10 0.78 -5.28
CA ARG A 130 -2.92 0.20 -4.65
C ARG A 130 -2.80 -1.31 -4.90
N GLU A 131 -3.91 -2.04 -4.81
CA GLU A 131 -3.94 -3.48 -5.07
C GLU A 131 -3.62 -3.81 -6.54
N THR A 132 -4.16 -3.03 -7.46
CA THR A 132 -3.91 -3.18 -8.91
C THR A 132 -2.45 -2.94 -9.25
N LEU A 133 -1.85 -1.86 -8.71
CA LEU A 133 -0.44 -1.55 -8.88
C LEU A 133 0.44 -2.68 -8.33
N ARG A 134 0.13 -3.19 -7.13
CA ARG A 134 0.87 -4.31 -6.53
C ARG A 134 0.81 -5.57 -7.37
N ARG A 135 -0.37 -5.95 -7.88
CA ARG A 135 -0.54 -7.11 -8.77
C ARG A 135 0.27 -6.96 -10.06
N ASN A 136 0.26 -5.78 -10.67
CA ASN A 136 1.01 -5.51 -11.88
C ASN A 136 2.52 -5.63 -11.64
N THR A 137 3.02 -5.10 -10.53
CA THR A 137 4.43 -5.18 -10.16
C THR A 137 4.85 -6.64 -9.91
N GLU A 138 4.04 -7.41 -9.18
CA GLU A 138 4.29 -8.84 -8.93
C GLU A 138 4.30 -9.64 -10.24
N THR A 139 3.37 -9.37 -11.15
CA THR A 139 3.28 -10.03 -12.46
C THR A 139 4.50 -9.72 -13.33
N ASN A 140 4.95 -8.46 -13.36
CA ASN A 140 6.14 -8.06 -14.12
C ASN A 140 7.40 -8.71 -13.54
N ARG A 141 7.56 -8.69 -12.21
CA ARG A 141 8.69 -9.37 -11.55
C ARG A 141 8.74 -10.88 -11.85
N GLN A 142 7.58 -11.54 -11.88
CA GLN A 142 7.51 -12.96 -12.24
C GLN A 142 7.90 -13.20 -13.70
N LYS A 143 7.51 -12.29 -14.62
CA LYS A 143 7.91 -12.38 -16.04
C LYS A 143 9.41 -12.18 -16.21
N GLU A 144 10.00 -11.21 -15.53
CA GLU A 144 11.43 -10.95 -15.54
C GLU A 144 12.23 -12.15 -15.00
N HIS A 145 11.79 -12.72 -13.88
CA HIS A 145 12.42 -13.90 -13.30
C HIS A 145 12.33 -15.11 -14.23
N LYS A 146 11.18 -15.32 -14.89
CA LYS A 146 11.06 -16.40 -15.90
C LYS A 146 11.96 -16.15 -17.10
N LEU A 147 12.07 -14.91 -17.57
CA LEU A 147 12.92 -14.58 -18.69
C LEU A 147 14.41 -14.78 -18.35
N SER A 148 14.86 -14.34 -17.16
CA SER A 148 16.24 -14.56 -16.72
C SER A 148 16.58 -16.04 -16.58
N SER A 149 15.70 -16.84 -15.97
CA SER A 149 15.91 -18.29 -15.85
C SER A 149 15.95 -18.98 -17.22
N PHE A 150 15.11 -18.54 -18.15
CA PHE A 150 15.12 -19.08 -19.52
C PHE A 150 16.41 -18.72 -20.28
N MET A 151 16.94 -17.52 -20.07
CA MET A 151 18.21 -17.09 -20.66
C MET A 151 19.39 -17.89 -20.07
N GLU A 152 19.45 -18.05 -18.75
CA GLU A 152 20.46 -18.88 -18.09
C GLU A 152 20.43 -20.30 -18.60
N ASP A 153 19.26 -20.95 -18.67
CA ASP A 153 19.12 -22.32 -19.23
C ASP A 153 19.53 -22.39 -20.71
N SER A 154 19.23 -21.35 -21.49
CA SER A 154 19.60 -21.28 -22.92
C SER A 154 21.12 -21.12 -23.12
N GLU A 155 21.78 -20.28 -22.29
CA GLU A 155 23.24 -20.12 -22.32
C GLU A 155 23.97 -21.40 -21.86
N TYR A 156 23.48 -22.03 -20.77
CA TYR A 156 23.99 -23.31 -20.32
C TYR A 156 23.80 -24.41 -21.38
N SER A 157 22.63 -24.45 -21.99
CA SER A 157 22.36 -25.42 -23.08
C SER A 157 23.24 -25.19 -24.31
N ALA A 158 23.51 -23.92 -24.67
CA ALA A 158 24.40 -23.56 -25.76
C ALA A 158 25.87 -23.90 -25.45
N LEU A 159 26.30 -23.69 -24.20
CA LEU A 159 27.63 -24.11 -23.72
C LEU A 159 27.80 -25.61 -23.73
N LEU A 160 26.83 -26.37 -23.21
CA LEU A 160 26.86 -27.84 -23.18
C LEU A 160 26.78 -28.47 -24.57
N SER A 161 26.08 -27.84 -25.52
CA SER A 161 25.96 -28.32 -26.90
C SER A 161 27.15 -27.96 -27.80
N GLY A 162 28.15 -27.25 -27.28
CA GLY A 162 29.35 -26.87 -28.04
C GLY A 162 29.10 -25.85 -29.16
N LYS A 163 27.88 -25.32 -29.29
CA LYS A 163 27.52 -24.39 -30.37
C LYS A 163 28.17 -23.00 -30.25
N LEU A 164 28.64 -22.61 -29.05
CA LEU A 164 29.35 -21.34 -28.83
C LEU A 164 30.87 -21.42 -29.05
N TYR A 165 31.47 -22.63 -29.15
CA TYR A 165 32.90 -22.76 -29.37
C TYR A 165 33.36 -22.35 -30.78
N GLY A 166 32.44 -22.18 -31.75
CA GLY A 166 32.74 -21.85 -33.14
C GLY A 166 32.81 -20.35 -33.45
N GLN A 167 32.39 -19.46 -32.59
CA GLN A 167 32.35 -18.02 -32.88
C GLN A 167 33.51 -17.19 -32.30
N PHE A 168 34.38 -17.80 -31.50
CA PHE A 168 35.54 -17.09 -30.92
C PHE A 168 36.90 -17.49 -31.61
N GLN A 169 36.87 -17.89 -32.85
CA GLN A 169 38.10 -17.83 -33.65
C GLN A 169 38.21 -16.46 -34.31
N ALA A 170 38.60 -15.47 -33.51
CA ALA A 170 39.16 -14.26 -34.05
C ALA A 170 40.46 -14.59 -34.75
N GLN A 171 40.49 -14.53 -36.07
CA GLN A 171 41.74 -14.60 -36.82
C GLN A 171 42.62 -13.43 -36.40
N PRO A 172 43.87 -13.63 -35.99
CA PRO A 172 44.76 -12.52 -35.74
C PRO A 172 45.14 -11.90 -37.09
N HIS A 173 44.57 -10.75 -37.42
CA HIS A 173 45.09 -9.88 -38.44
C HIS A 173 46.41 -9.29 -37.93
N VAL A 174 47.50 -9.88 -38.39
CA VAL A 174 48.82 -9.27 -38.19
C VAL A 174 48.95 -8.14 -39.21
N SER A 175 48.73 -6.93 -38.80
CA SER A 175 49.15 -5.74 -39.52
C SER A 175 50.57 -5.38 -39.13
N SER A 176 51.42 -5.22 -40.10
CA SER A 176 52.87 -5.00 -40.03
C SER A 176 53.26 -3.54 -39.64
N THR A 177 52.58 -2.93 -38.74
CA THR A 177 53.04 -1.63 -38.18
C THR A 177 52.72 -1.62 -36.66
N GLY A 178 53.81 -1.65 -35.89
CA GLY A 178 53.71 -1.74 -34.45
C GLY A 178 53.28 -0.42 -33.77
N GLU A 179 52.03 -0.34 -33.46
CA GLU A 179 51.57 0.61 -32.42
C GLU A 179 50.44 -0.03 -31.61
N PHE A 180 50.69 -0.23 -30.34
CA PHE A 180 49.70 -0.65 -29.35
C PHE A 180 48.76 0.49 -29.03
N SER A 181 47.55 0.48 -29.56
CA SER A 181 46.48 1.32 -29.10
C SER A 181 45.43 0.48 -28.37
N GLY A 182 45.34 0.66 -27.06
CA GLY A 182 44.37 -0.02 -26.23
C GLY A 182 42.95 0.44 -26.56
N MET A 183 42.09 -0.48 -27.02
CA MET A 183 40.66 -0.23 -27.12
C MET A 183 39.94 -0.96 -25.99
N ALA A 184 39.39 -0.12 -25.10
CA ALA A 184 38.40 -0.58 -24.15
C ALA A 184 37.13 -0.97 -24.88
N ALA A 185 36.69 -2.21 -24.70
CA ALA A 185 35.39 -2.66 -25.22
C ALA A 185 34.28 -2.05 -24.38
N LEU A 186 33.52 -1.12 -24.94
CA LEU A 186 32.29 -0.60 -24.35
C LEU A 186 31.15 -1.58 -24.69
N MET A 187 30.66 -2.29 -23.70
CA MET A 187 29.50 -3.15 -23.82
C MET A 187 28.26 -2.27 -23.71
N VAL A 188 27.61 -1.96 -24.81
CA VAL A 188 26.27 -1.34 -24.84
C VAL A 188 25.26 -2.45 -24.85
N ILE A 189 24.48 -2.57 -23.77
CA ILE A 189 23.29 -3.42 -23.69
C ILE A 189 22.11 -2.54 -24.15
N LEU A 190 21.48 -2.96 -25.23
CA LEU A 190 20.17 -2.48 -25.67
C LEU A 190 19.08 -3.28 -24.98
#